data_83158d9788d939f3d54e7d23ebbecdb0
#
_entry.id   83158d9788d939f3d54e7d23ebbecdb0
#
_cell.length_a   1.000
_cell.length_b   1.000
_cell.length_c   1.000
_cell.angle_alpha   90.00
_cell.angle_beta   90.00
_cell.angle_gamma   90.00
#
_symmetry.space_group_name_H-M   'P 1'
#
loop_
_entity.id
_entity.type
_entity.pdbx_description
1 polymer ?
#
loop_
_entity_poly.entity_id
_entity_poly.type
_entity_poly.pdbx_seq_one_letter_code
_entity_poly.pdbx_strand_id
1 'polypeptide(L)'
;MYGYEWTGQNGIYRLSVNSKIEKEIRPVFKEELDYFGFNEHWTYPDTDAPLLWAEGIRRYVLNGSCVAEATGGGFYTKPTIKYYSEGLKLEPIDVDALWHENERLMLGLEKTAMDFIRKTHDKYKKQGMAFAVAFSGGKDSLVLLDLVSRTLPPDEFSVVFSNTGMELSTTIQSVERAKEHWSSLKFYEAKSHLNPKDSWEEFGPPGRRMRWCCAVHKSVPTILLLREITGNYNIKVVVFDGVRAEESAARADRDEISVGAKNINQINCSPILKWGTSELFIYLLHYGILFNDAYRKGLFRVGCIVCPMSSAWWDGIVNDCYPDEMRELLSNVENYARATKPDSEVKKFIEQGGWKARMGGRGLQNGGNRVVEKIEDDKISFSFTSKRQDWLQVCSILGPVVYKENDVYTQLIDKQEFQFHITGDANNTVTYWPYSRMDRFILSHLRGIANKTAYCFGCKACEVQCPVNAFTITETGKIYIREDKCVHCCNCIEFTNGKGCLAAKSLSVTGGENGMDLKGMNRYQHFGLRRPWLEHFFEHKENCFTMGSLGTRQYD
;
A
#
# COMPACT_ATOMS: atom_id res chain seq x y z
N MET A 1 -6.61 24.32 1.54
CA MET A 1 -5.28 24.33 2.17
C MET A 1 -4.86 25.77 2.33
N TYR A 2 -4.15 26.05 3.40
CA TYR A 2 -3.63 27.38 3.67
C TYR A 2 -2.22 27.51 3.11
N GLY A 3 -1.86 28.66 2.56
CA GLY A 3 -0.48 29.06 2.38
C GLY A 3 0.04 29.71 3.66
N TYR A 4 1.23 30.28 3.62
CA TYR A 4 1.81 30.93 4.79
C TYR A 4 2.50 32.26 4.40
N GLU A 5 2.62 33.14 5.38
CA GLU A 5 3.24 34.47 5.26
C GLU A 5 4.17 34.70 6.44
N TRP A 6 5.39 35.17 6.18
CA TRP A 6 6.38 35.43 7.24
C TRP A 6 6.02 36.70 8.00
N THR A 7 6.10 36.65 9.34
CA THR A 7 5.77 37.77 10.22
C THR A 7 6.92 38.77 10.42
N GLY A 8 8.15 38.36 10.01
CA GLY A 8 9.38 39.11 10.30
C GLY A 8 10.02 38.77 11.65
N GLN A 9 9.40 37.95 12.50
CA GLN A 9 9.98 37.40 13.70
C GLN A 9 10.75 36.11 13.36
N ASN A 10 11.73 35.73 14.19
CA ASN A 10 12.58 34.57 13.91
C ASN A 10 11.80 33.28 13.72
N GLY A 11 11.73 32.81 12.48
CA GLY A 11 11.08 31.56 12.12
C GLY A 11 9.55 31.54 12.26
N ILE A 12 8.90 32.65 12.58
CA ILE A 12 7.44 32.72 12.78
C ILE A 12 6.75 33.07 11.47
N TYR A 13 5.74 32.28 11.12
CA TYR A 13 4.84 32.53 9.99
C TYR A 13 3.37 32.43 10.39
N ARG A 14 2.52 33.10 9.63
CA ARG A 14 1.07 33.04 9.73
C ARG A 14 0.49 32.22 8.61
N LEU A 15 -0.41 31.30 8.89
CA LEU A 15 -1.21 30.59 7.90
C LEU A 15 -2.27 31.53 7.30
N SER A 16 -2.38 31.56 5.97
CA SER A 16 -3.24 32.50 5.25
C SER A 16 -3.92 31.81 4.05
N VAL A 17 -5.22 32.11 3.86
CA VAL A 17 -5.97 31.69 2.66
C VAL A 17 -5.57 32.47 1.41
N ASN A 18 -4.96 33.65 1.60
CA ASN A 18 -4.61 34.55 0.52
C ASN A 18 -3.14 34.44 0.08
N SER A 19 -2.36 33.58 0.73
CA SER A 19 -0.95 33.40 0.39
C SER A 19 -0.80 32.75 -0.99
N LYS A 20 0.16 33.26 -1.75
CA LYS A 20 0.57 32.70 -3.04
C LYS A 20 1.64 31.62 -2.91
N ILE A 21 2.10 31.31 -1.69
CA ILE A 21 3.12 30.29 -1.44
C ILE A 21 2.40 28.94 -1.32
N GLU A 22 2.44 28.17 -2.40
CA GLU A 22 1.79 26.84 -2.48
C GLU A 22 2.68 25.69 -1.99
N LYS A 23 3.92 25.97 -1.58
CA LYS A 23 4.86 24.93 -1.17
C LYS A 23 4.66 24.55 0.28
N GLU A 24 4.68 23.24 0.53
CA GLU A 24 4.72 22.68 1.88
C GLU A 24 5.92 23.24 2.64
N ILE A 25 5.70 23.61 3.90
CA ILE A 25 6.76 24.02 4.81
C ILE A 25 6.88 22.98 5.93
N ARG A 26 8.11 22.56 6.25
CA ARG A 26 8.42 21.62 7.32
C ARG A 26 9.51 22.15 8.23
N PRO A 27 9.52 21.75 9.51
CA PRO A 27 10.60 22.13 10.42
C PRO A 27 11.92 21.44 10.04
N VAL A 28 13.01 22.11 10.31
CA VAL A 28 14.38 21.61 10.18
C VAL A 28 15.02 21.61 11.57
N PHE A 29 15.56 20.47 11.95
CA PHE A 29 16.16 20.23 13.25
C PHE A 29 17.68 20.10 13.16
N LYS A 30 18.31 20.15 14.30
CA LYS A 30 19.77 20.03 14.43
C LYS A 30 20.31 18.77 13.72
N GLU A 31 19.62 17.64 13.86
CA GLU A 31 20.07 16.37 13.32
C GLU A 31 20.13 16.37 11.78
N GLU A 32 19.23 17.09 11.12
CA GLU A 32 19.28 17.28 9.67
C GLU A 32 20.44 18.21 9.29
N LEU A 33 20.64 19.28 10.04
CA LEU A 33 21.73 20.21 9.78
C LEU A 33 23.10 19.55 9.96
N ASP A 34 23.28 18.76 11.01
CA ASP A 34 24.50 18.01 11.26
C ASP A 34 24.75 16.96 10.16
N TYR A 35 23.70 16.24 9.74
CA TYR A 35 23.80 15.22 8.70
C TYR A 35 24.27 15.79 7.36
N PHE A 36 23.84 17.00 7.01
CA PHE A 36 24.23 17.67 5.77
C PHE A 36 25.45 18.58 5.89
N GLY A 37 26.11 18.65 7.06
CA GLY A 37 27.33 19.41 7.25
C GLY A 37 27.13 20.92 7.38
N PHE A 38 25.92 21.40 7.74
CA PHE A 38 25.66 22.83 7.95
C PHE A 38 26.46 23.43 9.12
N ASN A 39 26.88 22.61 10.08
CA ASN A 39 27.72 23.01 11.20
C ASN A 39 29.14 23.51 10.78
N GLU A 40 29.58 23.24 9.57
CA GLU A 40 30.80 23.80 9.00
C GLU A 40 30.61 25.25 8.52
N HIS A 41 29.36 25.67 8.25
CA HIS A 41 29.02 26.98 7.70
C HIS A 41 28.21 27.86 8.66
N TRP A 42 27.43 27.25 9.57
CA TRP A 42 26.54 27.94 10.48
C TRP A 42 26.77 27.50 11.92
N THR A 43 26.35 28.35 12.88
CA THR A 43 26.34 28.01 14.31
C THR A 43 24.92 27.90 14.82
N TYR A 44 24.65 26.91 15.65
CA TYR A 44 23.35 26.69 16.26
C TYR A 44 23.49 25.90 17.57
N PRO A 45 22.53 26.08 18.51
CA PRO A 45 22.58 25.41 19.80
C PRO A 45 22.16 23.93 19.68
N ASP A 46 22.48 23.15 20.70
CA ASP A 46 21.90 21.83 20.91
C ASP A 46 20.46 22.00 21.46
N THR A 47 19.45 21.62 20.69
CA THR A 47 18.05 21.87 21.02
C THR A 47 17.13 20.88 20.33
N ASP A 48 16.00 20.57 20.98
CA ASP A 48 14.90 19.80 20.39
C ASP A 48 13.93 20.64 19.55
N ALA A 49 13.98 21.97 19.67
CA ALA A 49 13.17 22.87 18.88
C ALA A 49 13.66 22.97 17.42
N PRO A 50 12.79 23.26 16.47
CA PRO A 50 13.21 23.58 15.11
C PRO A 50 14.13 24.80 15.09
N LEU A 51 15.09 24.82 14.16
CA LEU A 51 16.06 25.92 14.00
C LEU A 51 15.76 26.79 12.78
N LEU A 52 15.14 26.20 11.77
CA LEU A 52 14.62 26.89 10.59
C LEU A 52 13.59 26.01 9.88
N TRP A 53 13.16 26.44 8.71
CA TRP A 53 12.15 25.74 7.91
C TRP A 53 12.71 25.32 6.56
N ALA A 54 12.11 24.25 5.97
CA ALA A 54 12.33 23.93 4.57
C ALA A 54 11.03 24.03 3.77
N GLU A 55 11.03 24.80 2.70
CA GLU A 55 9.97 24.86 1.70
C GLU A 55 10.08 23.64 0.78
N GLY A 56 9.03 22.86 0.69
CA GLY A 56 9.08 21.58 0.05
C GLY A 56 10.07 20.66 0.80
N ILE A 57 10.98 20.02 0.07
CA ILE A 57 11.91 19.06 0.70
C ILE A 57 13.29 19.67 0.93
N ARG A 58 13.73 20.58 0.05
CA ARG A 58 15.15 20.87 -0.19
C ARG A 58 15.56 22.33 -0.08
N ARG A 59 14.62 23.23 0.09
CA ARG A 59 14.88 24.67 0.10
C ARG A 59 14.80 25.19 1.53
N TYR A 60 15.93 25.48 2.14
CA TYR A 60 16.05 25.96 3.53
C TYR A 60 15.77 27.46 3.59
N VAL A 61 14.85 27.85 4.46
CA VAL A 61 14.33 29.23 4.52
C VAL A 61 14.36 29.74 5.95
N LEU A 62 14.89 30.94 6.12
CA LEU A 62 14.87 31.68 7.37
C LEU A 62 14.21 33.04 7.10
N ASN A 63 13.11 33.35 7.80
CA ASN A 63 12.38 34.63 7.72
C ASN A 63 12.03 35.03 6.28
N GLY A 64 11.60 34.07 5.45
CA GLY A 64 11.24 34.28 4.05
C GLY A 64 12.39 34.29 3.05
N SER A 65 13.63 34.30 3.50
CA SER A 65 14.81 34.26 2.65
C SER A 65 15.33 32.84 2.50
N CYS A 66 15.57 32.39 1.26
CA CYS A 66 16.23 31.12 1.00
C CYS A 66 17.71 31.26 1.38
N VAL A 67 18.15 30.52 2.37
CA VAL A 67 19.53 30.56 2.91
C VAL A 67 20.40 29.43 2.41
N ALA A 68 19.79 28.31 2.00
CA ALA A 68 20.47 27.20 1.32
C ALA A 68 19.49 26.35 0.51
N GLU A 69 20.03 25.58 -0.43
CA GLU A 69 19.25 24.64 -1.24
C GLU A 69 20.04 23.35 -1.48
N ALA A 70 19.39 22.20 -1.31
CA ALA A 70 19.95 20.89 -1.59
C ALA A 70 19.59 20.41 -3.00
N THR A 71 20.57 19.89 -3.75
CA THR A 71 20.37 19.33 -5.09
C THR A 71 20.96 17.93 -5.22
N GLY A 72 20.45 17.10 -6.12
CA GLY A 72 20.92 15.72 -6.30
C GLY A 72 20.52 14.78 -5.15
N GLY A 73 21.37 13.81 -4.85
CA GLY A 73 21.17 12.78 -3.84
C GLY A 73 20.33 11.58 -4.31
N GLY A 74 20.65 10.42 -3.79
CA GLY A 74 20.00 9.15 -4.10
C GLY A 74 20.61 8.00 -3.29
N PHE A 75 20.43 6.75 -3.70
CA PHE A 75 20.94 5.58 -2.96
C PHE A 75 22.44 5.61 -2.67
N TYR A 76 23.24 6.11 -3.63
CA TYR A 76 24.71 6.03 -3.57
C TYR A 76 25.38 7.40 -3.61
N THR A 77 24.60 8.48 -3.70
CA THR A 77 25.12 9.85 -3.82
C THR A 77 24.49 10.75 -2.78
N LYS A 78 25.33 11.51 -2.06
CA LYS A 78 24.84 12.57 -1.17
C LYS A 78 24.37 13.78 -1.97
N PRO A 79 23.36 14.53 -1.49
CA PRO A 79 23.00 15.79 -2.11
C PRO A 79 24.12 16.82 -1.93
N THR A 80 24.21 17.75 -2.87
CA THR A 80 25.07 18.93 -2.76
C THR A 80 24.27 20.07 -2.17
N ILE A 81 24.80 20.74 -1.15
CA ILE A 81 24.19 21.93 -0.55
C ILE A 81 24.80 23.17 -1.16
N LYS A 82 23.95 24.05 -1.68
CA LYS A 82 24.34 25.38 -2.13
C LYS A 82 23.93 26.38 -1.06
N TYR A 83 24.90 27.06 -0.47
CA TYR A 83 24.68 28.12 0.50
C TYR A 83 24.47 29.47 -0.19
N TYR A 84 23.46 30.22 0.26
CA TYR A 84 23.20 31.59 -0.16
C TYR A 84 23.55 32.59 0.95
N SER A 85 23.72 32.10 2.18
CA SER A 85 24.14 32.87 3.34
C SER A 85 25.18 32.07 4.13
N GLU A 86 26.28 32.71 4.47
CA GLU A 86 27.37 32.14 5.28
C GLU A 86 27.37 32.73 6.69
N GLY A 87 27.93 31.99 7.64
CA GLY A 87 28.12 32.45 9.03
C GLY A 87 26.83 32.71 9.79
N LEU A 88 25.70 32.09 9.40
CA LEU A 88 24.45 32.26 10.12
C LEU A 88 24.54 31.74 11.55
N LYS A 89 23.98 32.51 12.48
CA LYS A 89 23.71 32.05 13.85
C LYS A 89 22.21 31.78 13.95
N LEU A 90 21.87 30.48 14.00
CA LEU A 90 20.49 30.06 14.15
C LEU A 90 20.11 30.01 15.63
N GLU A 91 18.88 30.37 15.93
CA GLU A 91 18.29 30.29 17.27
C GLU A 91 17.04 29.40 17.21
N PRO A 92 16.70 28.72 18.32
CA PRO A 92 15.48 27.91 18.40
C PRO A 92 14.25 28.74 18.04
N ILE A 93 13.36 28.15 17.25
CA ILE A 93 12.07 28.77 16.92
C ILE A 93 11.17 28.67 18.15
N ASP A 94 10.58 29.81 18.53
CA ASP A 94 9.61 29.88 19.61
C ASP A 94 8.27 29.24 19.14
N VAL A 95 8.04 28.00 19.61
CA VAL A 95 6.84 27.22 19.25
C VAL A 95 5.55 27.84 19.81
N ASP A 96 5.62 28.45 20.99
CA ASP A 96 4.45 29.09 21.61
C ASP A 96 4.08 30.37 20.82
N ALA A 97 5.05 31.16 20.42
CA ALA A 97 4.83 32.32 19.56
C ALA A 97 4.26 31.90 18.19
N LEU A 98 4.77 30.80 17.60
CA LEU A 98 4.22 30.25 16.35
C LEU A 98 2.77 29.80 16.50
N TRP A 99 2.44 29.14 17.63
CA TRP A 99 1.07 28.73 17.94
C TRP A 99 0.15 29.97 18.08
N HIS A 100 0.52 30.93 18.91
CA HIS A 100 -0.28 32.12 19.15
C HIS A 100 -0.58 32.90 17.87
N GLU A 101 0.38 32.96 16.94
CA GLU A 101 0.17 33.58 15.63
C GLU A 101 -0.90 32.87 14.80
N ASN A 102 -1.08 31.56 15.01
CA ASN A 102 -1.98 30.70 14.23
C ASN A 102 -3.17 30.16 15.03
N GLU A 103 -3.28 30.46 16.32
CA GLU A 103 -4.19 29.81 17.27
C GLU A 103 -5.64 29.76 16.78
N ARG A 104 -6.18 30.89 16.35
CA ARG A 104 -7.57 30.98 15.88
C ARG A 104 -7.86 30.04 14.72
N LEU A 105 -6.92 29.92 13.79
CA LEU A 105 -7.05 29.05 12.63
C LEU A 105 -6.93 27.59 13.04
N MET A 106 -5.93 27.27 13.85
CA MET A 106 -5.67 25.90 14.32
C MET A 106 -6.83 25.35 15.13
N LEU A 107 -7.37 26.12 16.09
CA LEU A 107 -8.56 25.73 16.86
C LEU A 107 -9.80 25.54 15.95
N GLY A 108 -9.94 26.35 14.89
CA GLY A 108 -10.99 26.19 13.90
C GLY A 108 -10.87 24.88 13.10
N LEU A 109 -9.64 24.50 12.73
CA LEU A 109 -9.35 23.24 12.05
C LEU A 109 -9.60 22.02 12.96
N GLU A 110 -9.13 22.08 14.21
CA GLU A 110 -9.39 21.03 15.21
C GLU A 110 -10.88 20.82 15.40
N LYS A 111 -11.63 21.89 15.67
CA LYS A 111 -13.07 21.81 15.84
C LYS A 111 -13.76 21.16 14.64
N THR A 112 -13.37 21.56 13.42
CA THR A 112 -13.93 21.02 12.18
C THR A 112 -13.67 19.51 12.06
N ALA A 113 -12.44 19.08 12.33
CA ALA A 113 -12.07 17.68 12.29
C ALA A 113 -12.79 16.85 13.37
N MET A 114 -12.86 17.36 14.61
CA MET A 114 -13.56 16.70 15.71
C MET A 114 -15.07 16.61 15.48
N ASP A 115 -15.69 17.65 14.95
CA ASP A 115 -17.12 17.64 14.57
C ASP A 115 -17.39 16.64 13.44
N PHE A 116 -16.48 16.50 12.46
CA PHE A 116 -16.57 15.50 11.42
C PHE A 116 -16.47 14.08 12.00
N ILE A 117 -15.50 13.82 12.89
CA ILE A 117 -15.31 12.54 13.57
C ILE A 117 -16.60 12.17 14.33
N ARG A 118 -17.12 13.07 15.15
CA ARG A 118 -18.33 12.85 15.96
C ARG A 118 -19.55 12.56 15.09
N LYS A 119 -19.82 13.39 14.08
CA LYS A 119 -20.95 13.20 13.15
C LYS A 119 -20.86 11.86 12.41
N THR A 120 -19.66 11.52 11.97
CA THR A 120 -19.40 10.24 11.28
C THR A 120 -19.63 9.05 12.21
N HIS A 121 -19.10 9.13 13.42
CA HIS A 121 -19.29 8.11 14.45
C HIS A 121 -20.78 7.92 14.77
N ASP A 122 -21.53 8.97 15.11
CA ASP A 122 -22.95 8.92 15.44
C ASP A 122 -23.80 8.33 14.31
N LYS A 123 -23.48 8.69 13.06
CA LYS A 123 -24.16 8.18 11.88
C LYS A 123 -23.98 6.67 11.72
N TYR A 124 -22.75 6.19 11.78
CA TYR A 124 -22.45 4.80 11.46
C TYR A 124 -22.58 3.84 12.66
N LYS A 125 -22.46 4.34 13.88
CA LYS A 125 -22.78 3.57 15.09
C LYS A 125 -24.23 3.08 15.09
N LYS A 126 -25.17 3.93 14.64
CA LYS A 126 -26.60 3.54 14.46
C LYS A 126 -26.79 2.43 13.42
N GLN A 127 -25.82 2.21 12.55
CA GLN A 127 -25.82 1.14 11.53
C GLN A 127 -25.06 -0.12 12.00
N GLY A 128 -24.63 -0.16 13.26
CA GLY A 128 -23.88 -1.30 13.83
C GLY A 128 -22.49 -1.48 13.24
N MET A 129 -21.84 -0.40 12.76
CA MET A 129 -20.48 -0.46 12.25
C MET A 129 -19.45 -0.34 13.37
N ALA A 130 -18.37 -1.10 13.27
CA ALA A 130 -17.19 -0.92 14.12
C ALA A 130 -16.35 0.27 13.65
N PHE A 131 -15.49 0.79 14.54
CA PHE A 131 -14.61 1.92 14.22
C PHE A 131 -13.15 1.56 14.44
N ALA A 132 -12.29 2.03 13.55
CA ALA A 132 -10.85 1.86 13.66
C ALA A 132 -10.11 3.14 13.21
N VAL A 133 -8.95 3.38 13.81
CA VAL A 133 -7.98 4.38 13.36
C VAL A 133 -6.84 3.66 12.66
N ALA A 134 -6.57 4.01 11.40
CA ALA A 134 -5.42 3.51 10.67
C ALA A 134 -4.17 4.26 11.14
N PHE A 135 -3.33 3.60 11.93
CA PHE A 135 -2.13 4.17 12.51
C PHE A 135 -0.88 3.69 11.75
N SER A 136 0.08 4.57 11.52
CA SER A 136 1.31 4.26 10.78
C SER A 136 2.59 4.75 11.48
N GLY A 137 2.49 5.35 12.67
CA GLY A 137 3.62 5.98 13.36
C GLY A 137 4.15 7.25 12.68
N GLY A 138 3.49 7.74 11.64
CA GLY A 138 3.84 8.99 10.97
C GLY A 138 3.02 10.19 11.49
N LYS A 139 3.51 11.41 11.22
CA LYS A 139 2.93 12.69 11.69
C LYS A 139 1.42 12.81 11.47
N ASP A 140 0.95 12.40 10.29
CA ASP A 140 -0.46 12.48 9.89
C ASP A 140 -1.34 11.57 10.77
N SER A 141 -0.88 10.35 11.04
CA SER A 141 -1.60 9.40 11.87
C SER A 141 -1.53 9.73 13.37
N LEU A 142 -0.49 10.42 13.82
CA LEU A 142 -0.40 10.92 15.20
C LEU A 142 -1.42 12.02 15.47
N VAL A 143 -1.49 13.04 14.59
CA VAL A 143 -2.50 14.11 14.69
C VAL A 143 -3.92 13.53 14.62
N LEU A 144 -4.16 12.61 13.68
CA LEU A 144 -5.45 11.93 13.57
C LEU A 144 -5.81 11.18 14.86
N LEU A 145 -4.88 10.40 15.42
CA LEU A 145 -5.11 9.62 16.63
C LEU A 145 -5.44 10.51 17.82
N ASP A 146 -4.71 11.61 17.98
CA ASP A 146 -5.00 12.58 19.04
C ASP A 146 -6.40 13.19 18.88
N LEU A 147 -6.78 13.66 17.70
CA LEU A 147 -8.10 14.20 17.43
C LEU A 147 -9.23 13.19 17.69
N VAL A 148 -9.04 11.91 17.29
CA VAL A 148 -10.03 10.86 17.55
C VAL A 148 -10.12 10.55 19.04
N SER A 149 -8.98 10.43 19.75
CA SER A 149 -8.94 10.12 21.20
C SER A 149 -9.57 11.22 22.06
N ARG A 150 -9.46 12.48 21.63
CA ARG A 150 -10.12 13.66 22.26
C ARG A 150 -11.61 13.75 21.91
N THR A 151 -12.08 13.01 20.90
CA THR A 151 -13.47 13.11 20.42
C THR A 151 -14.34 11.93 20.83
N LEU A 152 -13.79 10.71 20.84
CA LEU A 152 -14.52 9.47 21.08
C LEU A 152 -14.03 8.75 22.34
N PRO A 153 -14.91 8.03 23.05
CA PRO A 153 -14.52 7.15 24.15
C PRO A 153 -13.51 6.09 23.70
N PRO A 154 -12.54 5.71 24.55
CA PRO A 154 -11.48 4.75 24.22
C PRO A 154 -11.95 3.35 23.82
N ASP A 155 -13.12 2.93 24.26
CA ASP A 155 -13.73 1.63 24.00
C ASP A 155 -14.57 1.59 22.70
N GLU A 156 -14.80 2.73 22.08
CA GLU A 156 -15.62 2.85 20.88
C GLU A 156 -14.82 2.72 19.57
N PHE A 157 -13.50 2.64 19.62
CA PHE A 157 -12.66 2.42 18.44
C PHE A 157 -11.41 1.61 18.77
N SER A 158 -10.79 1.06 17.73
CA SER A 158 -9.54 0.34 17.82
C SER A 158 -8.44 1.05 17.01
N VAL A 159 -7.22 1.09 17.51
CA VAL A 159 -6.06 1.60 16.77
C VAL A 159 -5.39 0.44 16.04
N VAL A 160 -5.28 0.51 14.73
CA VAL A 160 -4.72 -0.57 13.90
C VAL A 160 -3.42 -0.11 13.25
N PHE A 161 -2.31 -0.63 13.73
CA PHE A 161 -1.00 -0.49 13.10
C PHE A 161 -0.77 -1.61 12.08
N SER A 162 -0.52 -1.25 10.82
CA SER A 162 -0.19 -2.22 9.78
C SER A 162 1.32 -2.39 9.70
N ASN A 163 1.86 -3.33 10.47
CA ASN A 163 3.28 -3.68 10.46
C ASN A 163 3.60 -4.55 9.23
N THR A 164 4.30 -3.97 8.26
CA THR A 164 4.70 -4.69 7.05
C THR A 164 5.98 -5.51 7.26
N GLY A 165 6.67 -5.33 8.38
CA GLY A 165 8.01 -5.87 8.64
C GLY A 165 9.11 -5.17 7.84
N MET A 166 8.79 -4.03 7.23
CA MET A 166 9.71 -3.22 6.40
C MET A 166 9.73 -1.75 6.88
N GLU A 167 9.26 -1.46 8.07
CA GLU A 167 9.31 -0.14 8.69
C GLU A 167 10.71 0.15 9.22
N LEU A 168 11.08 1.45 9.25
CA LEU A 168 12.26 1.92 9.99
C LEU A 168 12.09 1.62 11.50
N SER A 169 13.18 1.33 12.19
CA SER A 169 13.20 1.15 13.65
C SER A 169 12.59 2.35 14.39
N THR A 170 12.84 3.57 13.91
CA THR A 170 12.23 4.79 14.43
C THR A 170 10.71 4.82 14.28
N THR A 171 10.15 4.13 13.27
CA THR A 171 8.69 3.98 13.14
C THR A 171 8.13 3.06 14.21
N ILE A 172 8.81 1.93 14.47
CA ILE A 172 8.41 1.02 15.56
C ILE A 172 8.50 1.74 16.90
N GLN A 173 9.58 2.49 17.16
CA GLN A 173 9.72 3.31 18.37
C GLN A 173 8.60 4.35 18.50
N SER A 174 8.21 5.00 17.40
CA SER A 174 7.08 5.96 17.38
C SER A 174 5.75 5.27 17.73
N VAL A 175 5.56 4.02 17.27
CA VAL A 175 4.37 3.23 17.63
C VAL A 175 4.36 2.88 19.12
N GLU A 176 5.50 2.48 19.69
CA GLU A 176 5.58 2.16 21.13
C GLU A 176 5.36 3.42 21.98
N ARG A 177 5.98 4.55 21.64
CA ARG A 177 5.71 5.86 22.31
C ARG A 177 4.23 6.24 22.24
N ALA A 178 3.57 5.96 21.11
CA ALA A 178 2.14 6.21 20.97
C ALA A 178 1.30 5.30 21.90
N LYS A 179 1.66 4.02 22.04
CA LYS A 179 1.00 3.11 22.97
C LYS A 179 1.14 3.55 24.43
N GLU A 180 2.31 4.07 24.80
CA GLU A 180 2.57 4.62 26.13
C GLU A 180 1.76 5.90 26.38
N HIS A 181 1.76 6.83 25.42
CA HIS A 181 1.05 8.11 25.51
C HIS A 181 -0.48 7.91 25.60
N TRP A 182 -1.05 7.04 24.76
CA TRP A 182 -2.48 6.70 24.76
C TRP A 182 -2.73 5.31 25.39
N SER A 183 -2.24 5.08 26.59
CA SER A 183 -2.28 3.77 27.26
C SER A 183 -3.69 3.21 27.52
N SER A 184 -4.72 4.05 27.47
CA SER A 184 -6.13 3.64 27.57
C SER A 184 -6.72 3.08 26.27
N LEU A 185 -6.03 3.27 25.13
CA LEU A 185 -6.51 2.85 23.81
C LEU A 185 -6.11 1.40 23.50
N LYS A 186 -6.95 0.73 22.73
CA LYS A 186 -6.68 -0.65 22.25
C LYS A 186 -5.90 -0.61 20.95
N PHE A 187 -4.58 -0.86 21.02
CA PHE A 187 -3.72 -1.00 19.86
C PHE A 187 -3.67 -2.45 19.37
N TYR A 188 -3.85 -2.63 18.08
CA TYR A 188 -3.72 -3.91 17.40
C TYR A 188 -2.68 -3.82 16.29
N GLU A 189 -1.93 -4.91 16.09
CA GLU A 189 -0.91 -5.01 15.05
C GLU A 189 -1.36 -5.97 13.96
N ALA A 190 -1.52 -5.45 12.74
CA ALA A 190 -1.79 -6.25 11.56
C ALA A 190 -0.48 -6.61 10.87
N LYS A 191 -0.03 -7.86 11.00
CA LYS A 191 1.22 -8.37 10.43
C LYS A 191 0.99 -9.58 9.54
N SER A 192 1.68 -9.65 8.41
CA SER A 192 1.65 -10.81 7.53
C SER A 192 2.32 -12.02 8.22
N HIS A 193 1.79 -13.21 7.99
CA HIS A 193 2.47 -14.45 8.39
C HIS A 193 3.71 -14.76 7.54
N LEU A 194 3.86 -14.06 6.40
CA LEU A 194 5.01 -14.18 5.51
C LEU A 194 6.11 -13.20 5.92
N ASN A 195 7.35 -13.67 5.88
CA ASN A 195 8.50 -12.81 6.05
C ASN A 195 8.68 -11.91 4.81
N PRO A 196 8.93 -10.60 4.96
CA PRO A 196 9.16 -9.71 3.83
C PRO A 196 10.35 -10.11 2.95
N LYS A 197 11.47 -10.53 3.53
CA LYS A 197 12.66 -10.97 2.79
C LYS A 197 12.34 -12.15 1.87
N ASP A 198 11.76 -13.23 2.42
CA ASP A 198 11.40 -14.43 1.66
C ASP A 198 10.42 -14.08 0.53
N SER A 199 9.48 -13.16 0.82
CA SER A 199 8.52 -12.68 -0.17
C SER A 199 9.19 -11.89 -1.30
N TRP A 200 10.23 -11.08 -0.98
CA TRP A 200 10.99 -10.33 -1.98
C TRP A 200 11.89 -11.25 -2.82
N GLU A 201 12.47 -12.30 -2.22
CA GLU A 201 13.22 -13.32 -2.94
C GLU A 201 12.31 -14.07 -3.93
N GLU A 202 11.08 -14.35 -3.53
CA GLU A 202 10.10 -15.07 -4.35
C GLU A 202 9.50 -14.19 -5.47
N PHE A 203 9.07 -12.95 -5.13
CA PHE A 203 8.39 -12.06 -6.08
C PHE A 203 9.30 -11.03 -6.73
N GLY A 204 10.51 -10.86 -6.22
CA GLY A 204 11.39 -9.76 -6.56
C GLY A 204 10.91 -8.41 -6.07
N PRO A 205 11.70 -7.34 -6.27
CA PRO A 205 11.36 -6.02 -5.77
C PRO A 205 10.02 -5.52 -6.35
N PRO A 206 9.17 -4.87 -5.53
CA PRO A 206 7.92 -4.29 -6.02
C PRO A 206 8.19 -3.14 -7.00
N GLY A 207 7.23 -2.86 -7.89
CA GLY A 207 7.26 -1.72 -8.79
C GLY A 207 6.13 -0.73 -8.52
N ARG A 208 6.21 0.49 -9.06
CA ARG A 208 5.18 1.53 -8.89
C ARG A 208 3.79 1.08 -9.30
N ARG A 209 3.68 0.27 -10.36
CA ARG A 209 2.42 -0.30 -10.86
C ARG A 209 2.16 -1.72 -10.35
N MET A 210 3.14 -2.34 -9.72
CA MET A 210 3.07 -3.70 -9.18
C MET A 210 3.45 -3.70 -7.68
N ARG A 211 2.64 -3.02 -6.88
CA ARG A 211 2.83 -2.89 -5.43
C ARG A 211 2.31 -4.11 -4.67
N TRP A 212 2.78 -5.28 -5.04
CA TRP A 212 2.36 -6.54 -4.43
C TRP A 212 2.62 -6.57 -2.90
N CYS A 213 3.72 -5.94 -2.44
CA CYS A 213 4.06 -5.86 -1.03
C CYS A 213 2.95 -5.16 -0.21
N CYS A 214 2.31 -4.12 -0.74
CA CYS A 214 1.19 -3.47 -0.08
C CYS A 214 -0.04 -4.40 0.06
N ALA A 215 -0.27 -5.30 -0.90
CA ALA A 215 -1.34 -6.29 -0.80
C ALA A 215 -1.01 -7.32 0.28
N VAL A 216 0.18 -7.95 0.19
CA VAL A 216 0.60 -9.09 1.02
C VAL A 216 0.90 -8.69 2.47
N HIS A 217 1.63 -7.58 2.67
CA HIS A 217 2.13 -7.18 3.99
C HIS A 217 1.33 -6.07 4.67
N LYS A 218 0.32 -5.48 3.98
CA LYS A 218 -0.49 -4.43 4.57
C LYS A 218 -1.98 -4.72 4.47
N SER A 219 -2.54 -4.82 3.25
CA SER A 219 -4.00 -4.89 3.09
C SER A 219 -4.58 -6.22 3.56
N VAL A 220 -3.95 -7.34 3.20
CA VAL A 220 -4.41 -8.69 3.61
C VAL A 220 -4.41 -8.85 5.14
N PRO A 221 -3.28 -8.63 5.86
CA PRO A 221 -3.28 -8.78 7.31
C PRO A 221 -4.22 -7.79 8.00
N THR A 222 -4.35 -6.56 7.51
CA THR A 222 -5.31 -5.59 8.07
C THR A 222 -6.76 -6.09 7.96
N ILE A 223 -7.16 -6.67 6.83
CA ILE A 223 -8.52 -7.18 6.64
C ILE A 223 -8.75 -8.41 7.52
N LEU A 224 -7.79 -9.32 7.62
CA LEU A 224 -7.88 -10.50 8.49
C LEU A 224 -8.00 -10.10 9.95
N LEU A 225 -7.18 -9.16 10.42
CA LEU A 225 -7.27 -8.62 11.77
C LEU A 225 -8.63 -7.94 12.04
N LEU A 226 -9.14 -7.13 11.12
CA LEU A 226 -10.45 -6.50 11.30
C LEU A 226 -11.58 -7.52 11.35
N ARG A 227 -11.49 -8.65 10.61
CA ARG A 227 -12.43 -9.79 10.73
C ARG A 227 -12.38 -10.41 12.13
N GLU A 228 -11.18 -10.58 12.67
CA GLU A 228 -10.95 -11.10 14.02
C GLU A 228 -11.54 -10.17 15.08
N ILE A 229 -11.19 -8.88 15.06
CA ILE A 229 -11.69 -7.87 16.02
C ILE A 229 -13.22 -7.77 16.00
N THR A 230 -13.81 -7.82 14.81
CA THR A 230 -15.28 -7.67 14.65
C THR A 230 -16.04 -8.98 14.80
N GLY A 231 -15.35 -10.12 14.81
CA GLY A 231 -15.97 -11.45 14.78
C GLY A 231 -16.81 -11.71 13.52
N ASN A 232 -16.62 -10.90 12.47
CA ASN A 232 -17.45 -10.94 11.27
C ASN A 232 -16.62 -11.05 10.00
N TYR A 233 -16.90 -12.08 9.20
CA TYR A 233 -16.26 -12.25 7.90
C TYR A 233 -16.54 -11.06 6.96
N ASN A 234 -17.79 -10.59 6.91
CA ASN A 234 -18.23 -9.42 6.16
C ASN A 234 -18.10 -8.17 7.05
N ILE A 235 -16.87 -7.74 7.28
CA ILE A 235 -16.56 -6.59 8.12
C ILE A 235 -17.37 -5.37 7.69
N LYS A 236 -18.07 -4.76 8.68
CA LYS A 236 -18.65 -3.43 8.54
C LYS A 236 -17.85 -2.50 9.45
N VAL A 237 -16.93 -1.74 8.89
CA VAL A 237 -16.02 -0.89 9.65
C VAL A 237 -15.87 0.49 9.01
N VAL A 238 -15.90 1.51 9.84
CA VAL A 238 -15.44 2.87 9.52
C VAL A 238 -13.97 2.96 9.94
N VAL A 239 -13.12 3.32 9.01
CA VAL A 239 -11.69 3.54 9.25
C VAL A 239 -11.39 5.02 9.13
N PHE A 240 -11.03 5.66 10.22
CA PHE A 240 -10.45 7.00 10.19
C PHE A 240 -8.99 6.87 9.72
N ASP A 241 -8.63 7.63 8.69
CA ASP A 241 -7.27 7.64 8.14
C ASP A 241 -6.71 9.06 7.98
N GLY A 242 -5.37 9.16 8.08
CA GLY A 242 -4.64 10.42 7.97
C GLY A 242 -4.29 10.79 6.52
N VAL A 243 -5.15 10.46 5.55
CA VAL A 243 -4.96 10.85 4.16
C VAL A 243 -5.16 12.36 4.01
N ARG A 244 -4.23 13.03 3.28
CA ARG A 244 -4.30 14.45 2.97
C ARG A 244 -4.29 14.71 1.46
N ALA A 245 -5.05 15.73 1.04
CA ALA A 245 -5.14 16.15 -0.36
C ALA A 245 -3.78 16.58 -0.92
N GLU A 246 -2.96 17.25 -0.11
CA GLU A 246 -1.63 17.76 -0.46
C GLU A 246 -0.62 16.66 -0.86
N GLU A 247 -0.78 15.43 -0.39
CA GLU A 247 0.22 14.37 -0.60
C GLU A 247 0.39 13.94 -2.06
N SER A 248 -0.60 14.11 -2.90
CA SER A 248 -0.51 13.84 -4.35
C SER A 248 -1.76 14.30 -5.11
N ALA A 249 -1.63 14.57 -6.41
CA ALA A 249 -2.75 14.89 -7.30
C ALA A 249 -3.89 13.85 -7.22
N ALA A 250 -3.56 12.55 -7.13
CA ALA A 250 -4.56 11.49 -6.99
C ALA A 250 -5.30 11.49 -5.64
N ARG A 251 -4.81 12.24 -4.64
CA ARG A 251 -5.47 12.43 -3.34
C ARG A 251 -6.21 13.76 -3.25
N ALA A 252 -5.82 14.74 -4.05
CA ALA A 252 -6.47 16.05 -4.10
C ALA A 252 -7.96 15.94 -4.48
N ASP A 253 -8.29 15.00 -5.37
CA ASP A 253 -9.66 14.76 -5.85
C ASP A 253 -10.47 13.79 -4.98
N ARG A 254 -9.98 13.42 -3.78
CA ARG A 254 -10.71 12.50 -2.90
C ARG A 254 -11.75 13.23 -2.06
N ASP A 255 -12.87 12.53 -1.88
CA ASP A 255 -13.85 12.92 -0.88
C ASP A 255 -13.37 12.57 0.54
N GLU A 256 -13.83 13.32 1.53
CA GLU A 256 -13.57 13.05 2.96
C GLU A 256 -14.10 11.68 3.40
N ILE A 257 -15.11 11.16 2.69
CA ILE A 257 -15.68 9.82 2.92
C ILE A 257 -15.61 9.03 1.61
N SER A 258 -14.96 7.85 1.65
CA SER A 258 -14.88 6.94 0.52
C SER A 258 -15.29 5.52 0.90
N VAL A 259 -16.01 4.83 0.01
CA VAL A 259 -16.53 3.48 0.24
C VAL A 259 -15.78 2.46 -0.61
N GLY A 260 -15.51 1.29 -0.05
CA GLY A 260 -15.01 0.15 -0.82
C GLY A 260 -13.53 0.21 -1.24
N ALA A 261 -12.73 1.12 -0.69
CA ALA A 261 -11.33 1.30 -1.12
C ALA A 261 -10.46 0.04 -0.95
N LYS A 262 -10.60 -0.69 0.17
CA LYS A 262 -9.87 -1.93 0.44
C LYS A 262 -10.78 -3.15 0.56
N ASN A 263 -11.95 -2.99 1.14
CA ASN A 263 -12.99 -3.99 1.26
C ASN A 263 -14.33 -3.34 0.93
N ILE A 264 -15.26 -4.07 0.31
CA ILE A 264 -16.55 -3.54 -0.15
C ILE A 264 -17.38 -2.89 0.97
N ASN A 265 -17.23 -3.39 2.19
CA ASN A 265 -17.97 -2.91 3.37
C ASN A 265 -17.16 -1.97 4.27
N GLN A 266 -15.98 -1.53 3.82
CA GLN A 266 -15.13 -0.59 4.54
C GLN A 266 -15.43 0.83 4.07
N ILE A 267 -15.68 1.72 5.03
CA ILE A 267 -15.81 3.16 4.80
C ILE A 267 -14.55 3.83 5.33
N ASN A 268 -13.85 4.55 4.49
CA ASN A 268 -12.71 5.37 4.88
C ASN A 268 -13.17 6.81 5.10
N CYS A 269 -12.74 7.40 6.20
CA CYS A 269 -13.04 8.77 6.59
C CYS A 269 -11.74 9.49 6.91
N SER A 270 -11.50 10.62 6.25
CA SER A 270 -10.25 11.39 6.32
C SER A 270 -10.50 12.77 6.96
N PRO A 271 -10.57 12.89 8.30
CA PRO A 271 -10.93 14.14 8.99
C PRO A 271 -9.95 15.28 8.75
N ILE A 272 -8.70 14.96 8.45
CA ILE A 272 -7.62 15.93 8.20
C ILE A 272 -7.28 16.04 6.70
N LEU A 273 -8.20 15.67 5.80
CA LEU A 273 -7.96 15.68 4.35
C LEU A 273 -7.45 17.01 3.83
N LYS A 274 -7.93 18.12 4.39
CA LYS A 274 -7.62 19.48 3.96
C LYS A 274 -6.47 20.15 4.74
N TRP A 275 -5.85 19.43 5.68
CA TRP A 275 -4.71 19.95 6.43
C TRP A 275 -3.43 19.89 5.60
N GLY A 276 -2.59 20.90 5.71
CA GLY A 276 -1.25 20.93 5.12
C GLY A 276 -0.18 20.38 6.08
N THR A 277 1.03 20.26 5.60
CA THR A 277 2.19 19.81 6.40
C THR A 277 2.52 20.80 7.53
N SER A 278 2.37 22.10 7.27
CA SER A 278 2.57 23.17 8.26
C SER A 278 1.63 23.03 9.46
N GLU A 279 0.33 22.83 9.20
CA GLU A 279 -0.68 22.68 10.26
C GLU A 279 -0.41 21.45 11.13
N LEU A 280 0.03 20.34 10.51
CA LEU A 280 0.39 19.14 11.27
C LEU A 280 1.58 19.38 12.21
N PHE A 281 2.62 20.04 11.75
CA PHE A 281 3.79 20.31 12.61
C PHE A 281 3.52 21.36 13.67
N ILE A 282 2.76 22.43 13.38
CA ILE A 282 2.31 23.38 14.40
C ILE A 282 1.54 22.64 15.50
N TYR A 283 0.63 21.74 15.11
CA TYR A 283 -0.16 20.92 16.04
C TYR A 283 0.73 20.03 16.91
N LEU A 284 1.59 19.22 16.29
CA LEU A 284 2.45 18.27 17.01
C LEU A 284 3.42 18.96 17.97
N LEU A 285 4.00 20.07 17.54
CA LEU A 285 4.92 20.86 18.36
C LEU A 285 4.21 21.51 19.55
N HIS A 286 3.04 22.13 19.33
CA HIS A 286 2.28 22.80 20.39
C HIS A 286 1.79 21.81 21.45
N TYR A 287 1.21 20.67 21.05
CA TYR A 287 0.70 19.67 22.00
C TYR A 287 1.81 18.75 22.55
N GLY A 288 3.07 18.96 22.20
CA GLY A 288 4.19 18.15 22.67
C GLY A 288 4.10 16.67 22.27
N ILE A 289 3.40 16.37 21.18
CA ILE A 289 3.25 14.99 20.70
C ILE A 289 4.55 14.57 20.03
N LEU A 290 5.23 13.59 20.62
CA LEU A 290 6.49 13.08 20.09
C LEU A 290 6.26 12.36 18.76
N PHE A 291 6.77 12.93 17.70
CA PHE A 291 6.72 12.34 16.37
C PHE A 291 8.00 11.54 16.04
N ASN A 292 7.94 10.81 14.93
CA ASN A 292 9.01 9.92 14.49
C ASN A 292 10.32 10.68 14.23
N ASP A 293 11.41 10.20 14.83
CA ASP A 293 12.73 10.85 14.77
C ASP A 293 13.32 10.90 13.34
N ALA A 294 12.79 10.11 12.42
CA ALA A 294 13.17 10.19 11.01
C ALA A 294 12.84 11.57 10.38
N TYR A 295 11.82 12.29 10.89
CA TYR A 295 11.52 13.65 10.45
C TYR A 295 12.63 14.64 10.87
N ARG A 296 13.25 14.40 12.01
CA ARG A 296 14.37 15.23 12.51
C ARG A 296 15.62 15.11 11.63
N LYS A 297 15.76 14.00 10.90
CA LYS A 297 16.85 13.75 9.93
C LYS A 297 16.55 14.22 8.50
N GLY A 298 15.47 15.00 8.31
CA GLY A 298 15.11 15.56 7.01
C GLY A 298 14.18 14.70 6.16
N LEU A 299 13.64 13.62 6.70
CA LEU A 299 12.57 12.91 6.01
C LEU A 299 11.25 13.70 6.17
N PHE A 300 10.57 13.94 5.06
CA PHE A 300 9.27 14.64 5.06
C PHE A 300 8.08 13.69 5.13
N ARG A 301 8.36 12.39 4.99
CA ARG A 301 7.38 11.30 4.97
C ARG A 301 7.99 10.07 5.61
N VAL A 302 7.19 9.24 6.26
CA VAL A 302 7.60 7.96 6.83
C VAL A 302 6.87 6.82 6.10
N GLY A 303 7.56 5.73 5.82
CA GLY A 303 7.04 4.57 5.11
C GLY A 303 8.01 3.38 5.16
N CYS A 304 7.80 2.39 4.29
CA CYS A 304 8.69 1.23 4.21
C CYS A 304 10.12 1.65 3.81
N ILE A 305 11.12 1.00 4.38
CA ILE A 305 12.57 1.25 4.19
C ILE A 305 12.92 1.33 2.70
N VAL A 306 12.57 0.31 1.93
CA VAL A 306 12.73 0.29 0.47
C VAL A 306 11.36 0.27 -0.19
N CYS A 307 10.99 1.38 -0.83
CA CYS A 307 9.67 1.54 -1.44
C CYS A 307 9.76 2.02 -2.89
N PRO A 308 9.05 1.43 -3.84
CA PRO A 308 9.04 1.93 -5.21
C PRO A 308 8.41 3.33 -5.33
N MET A 309 7.68 3.79 -4.31
CA MET A 309 7.05 5.11 -4.26
C MET A 309 7.93 6.16 -3.57
N SER A 310 9.08 5.77 -3.02
CA SER A 310 10.01 6.71 -2.38
C SER A 310 10.65 7.65 -3.39
N SER A 311 11.08 8.82 -2.91
CA SER A 311 11.91 9.76 -3.67
C SER A 311 13.40 9.40 -3.54
N ALA A 312 14.23 9.95 -4.42
CA ALA A 312 15.68 9.81 -4.30
C ALA A 312 16.23 10.41 -2.99
N TRP A 313 15.59 11.48 -2.49
CA TRP A 313 15.89 12.07 -1.19
C TRP A 313 15.68 11.08 -0.03
N TRP A 314 14.52 10.39 -0.03
CA TRP A 314 14.26 9.33 0.93
C TRP A 314 15.31 8.22 0.85
N ASP A 315 15.56 7.73 -0.37
CA ASP A 315 16.45 6.60 -0.60
C ASP A 315 17.88 6.91 -0.07
N GLY A 316 18.36 8.14 -0.27
CA GLY A 316 19.68 8.58 0.20
C GLY A 316 19.76 8.66 1.72
N ILE A 317 18.85 9.41 2.35
CA ILE A 317 18.85 9.57 3.82
C ILE A 317 18.68 8.22 4.52
N VAL A 318 17.78 7.37 4.04
CA VAL A 318 17.55 6.05 4.66
C VAL A 318 18.77 5.16 4.48
N ASN A 319 19.41 5.15 3.31
CA ASN A 319 20.63 4.37 3.08
C ASN A 319 21.78 4.83 3.97
N ASP A 320 21.94 6.12 4.18
CA ASP A 320 23.03 6.68 4.99
C ASP A 320 22.77 6.56 6.51
N CYS A 321 21.54 6.85 6.95
CA CYS A 321 21.19 6.87 8.37
C CYS A 321 20.77 5.51 8.93
N TYR A 322 20.34 4.58 8.08
CA TYR A 322 19.81 3.26 8.47
C TYR A 322 20.34 2.14 7.56
N PRO A 323 21.68 2.06 7.33
CA PRO A 323 22.27 1.16 6.34
C PRO A 323 22.01 -0.33 6.62
N ASP A 324 22.03 -0.72 7.90
CA ASP A 324 21.82 -2.12 8.29
C ASP A 324 20.38 -2.56 8.04
N GLU A 325 19.42 -1.70 8.30
CA GLU A 325 18.01 -1.96 8.07
C GLU A 325 17.69 -2.04 6.56
N MET A 326 18.37 -1.22 5.74
CA MET A 326 18.16 -1.20 4.30
C MET A 326 18.83 -2.37 3.58
N ARG A 327 19.97 -2.85 4.06
CA ARG A 327 20.86 -3.81 3.38
C ARG A 327 20.14 -5.03 2.82
N GLU A 328 19.26 -5.62 3.61
CA GLU A 328 18.60 -6.87 3.24
C GLU A 328 17.65 -6.70 2.05
N LEU A 329 16.82 -5.66 2.04
CA LEU A 329 15.89 -5.39 0.94
C LEU A 329 16.60 -4.77 -0.27
N LEU A 330 17.64 -3.96 -0.05
CA LEU A 330 18.44 -3.39 -1.13
C LEU A 330 19.19 -4.48 -1.89
N SER A 331 19.68 -5.53 -1.22
CA SER A 331 20.32 -6.68 -1.88
C SER A 331 19.39 -7.35 -2.90
N ASN A 332 18.09 -7.45 -2.61
CA ASN A 332 17.10 -7.97 -3.56
C ASN A 332 16.92 -7.05 -4.79
N VAL A 333 17.01 -5.73 -4.59
CA VAL A 333 16.99 -4.76 -5.70
C VAL A 333 18.24 -4.91 -6.56
N GLU A 334 19.41 -5.08 -5.94
CA GLU A 334 20.68 -5.30 -6.65
C GLU A 334 20.68 -6.62 -7.44
N ASN A 335 20.21 -7.71 -6.84
CA ASN A 335 20.09 -9.01 -7.51
C ASN A 335 19.18 -8.93 -8.74
N TYR A 336 18.04 -8.26 -8.61
CA TYR A 336 17.16 -7.99 -9.74
C TYR A 336 17.83 -7.12 -10.81
N ALA A 337 18.55 -6.08 -10.41
CA ALA A 337 19.27 -5.22 -11.35
C ALA A 337 20.35 -6.00 -12.12
N ARG A 338 21.15 -6.83 -11.45
CA ARG A 338 22.17 -7.71 -12.08
C ARG A 338 21.56 -8.73 -13.04
N ALA A 339 20.38 -9.26 -12.72
CA ALA A 339 19.69 -10.19 -13.62
C ALA A 339 19.12 -9.51 -14.89
N THR A 340 19.05 -8.18 -14.93
CA THR A 340 18.42 -7.42 -16.02
C THR A 340 19.33 -6.44 -16.72
N LYS A 341 20.51 -6.14 -16.14
CA LYS A 341 21.49 -5.15 -16.62
C LYS A 341 22.92 -5.66 -16.54
N PRO A 342 23.82 -5.21 -17.43
CA PRO A 342 25.25 -5.43 -17.27
C PRO A 342 25.75 -4.83 -15.95
N ASP A 343 26.77 -5.43 -15.35
CA ASP A 343 27.33 -5.00 -14.06
C ASP A 343 27.73 -3.51 -14.02
N SER A 344 28.26 -2.99 -15.13
CA SER A 344 28.64 -1.58 -15.29
C SER A 344 27.46 -0.59 -15.17
N GLU A 345 26.23 -1.05 -15.41
CA GLU A 345 25.02 -0.23 -15.38
C GLU A 345 24.19 -0.41 -14.09
N VAL A 346 24.47 -1.42 -13.27
CA VAL A 346 23.65 -1.80 -12.09
C VAL A 346 23.46 -0.60 -11.15
N LYS A 347 24.54 0.02 -10.69
CA LYS A 347 24.47 1.16 -9.78
C LYS A 347 23.66 2.31 -10.36
N LYS A 348 23.93 2.69 -11.62
CA LYS A 348 23.20 3.75 -12.32
C LYS A 348 21.71 3.42 -12.47
N PHE A 349 21.38 2.18 -12.79
CA PHE A 349 19.98 1.72 -12.90
C PHE A 349 19.23 1.83 -11.57
N ILE A 350 19.87 1.47 -10.45
CA ILE A 350 19.29 1.59 -9.11
C ILE A 350 19.13 3.06 -8.73
N GLU A 351 20.17 3.87 -8.89
CA GLU A 351 20.20 5.30 -8.58
C GLU A 351 19.10 6.08 -9.31
N GLN A 352 18.89 5.76 -10.58
CA GLN A 352 17.81 6.35 -11.40
C GLN A 352 16.42 5.79 -11.10
N GLY A 353 16.30 4.83 -10.15
CA GLY A 353 15.03 4.19 -9.81
C GLY A 353 14.46 3.31 -10.92
N GLY A 354 15.28 2.79 -11.82
CA GLY A 354 14.85 1.93 -12.93
C GLY A 354 14.13 0.66 -12.46
N TRP A 355 14.53 0.11 -11.30
CA TRP A 355 13.85 -1.04 -10.68
C TRP A 355 12.40 -0.72 -10.28
N LYS A 356 12.09 0.54 -9.95
CA LYS A 356 10.74 0.99 -9.55
C LYS A 356 9.71 0.88 -10.69
N ALA A 357 10.17 0.74 -11.94
CA ALA A 357 9.32 0.55 -13.13
C ALA A 357 8.96 -0.92 -13.38
N ARG A 358 9.45 -1.87 -12.58
CA ARG A 358 9.20 -3.30 -12.73
C ARG A 358 7.70 -3.63 -12.79
N MET A 359 7.32 -4.53 -13.73
CA MET A 359 5.92 -4.88 -14.01
C MET A 359 5.72 -6.39 -14.25
N GLY A 360 6.34 -7.27 -13.51
CA GLY A 360 6.13 -8.71 -13.72
C GLY A 360 7.27 -9.57 -13.20
N GLY A 361 7.29 -10.84 -13.60
CA GLY A 361 8.25 -11.84 -13.12
C GLY A 361 9.61 -11.82 -13.80
N ARG A 362 9.84 -10.96 -14.81
CA ARG A 362 11.13 -10.91 -15.55
C ARG A 362 12.29 -10.61 -14.59
N GLY A 363 13.39 -11.33 -14.73
CA GLY A 363 14.59 -11.15 -13.90
C GLY A 363 14.53 -11.85 -12.54
N LEU A 364 13.53 -12.70 -12.27
CA LEU A 364 13.47 -13.51 -11.07
C LEU A 364 14.22 -14.83 -11.28
N GLN A 365 15.13 -15.17 -10.37
CA GLN A 365 15.86 -16.46 -10.41
C GLN A 365 14.90 -17.64 -10.27
N ASN A 366 13.90 -17.53 -9.42
CA ASN A 366 12.90 -18.58 -9.16
C ASN A 366 11.64 -18.43 -10.04
N GLY A 367 11.58 -17.42 -10.88
CA GLY A 367 10.47 -17.16 -11.81
C GLY A 367 10.56 -18.00 -13.10
N GLY A 368 11.52 -18.92 -13.19
CA GLY A 368 11.69 -19.76 -14.37
C GLY A 368 10.45 -20.58 -14.70
N ASN A 369 10.36 -21.06 -15.92
CA ASN A 369 9.22 -21.77 -16.50
C ASN A 369 8.79 -22.99 -15.67
N ARG A 370 8.06 -22.76 -14.57
CA ARG A 370 7.49 -23.84 -13.75
C ARG A 370 6.30 -24.50 -14.41
N VAL A 371 5.71 -23.84 -15.39
CA VAL A 371 4.61 -24.36 -16.21
C VAL A 371 4.85 -24.04 -17.68
N VAL A 372 4.70 -25.04 -18.54
CA VAL A 372 4.83 -24.92 -20.00
C VAL A 372 3.46 -25.25 -20.61
N GLU A 373 2.97 -24.35 -21.48
CA GLU A 373 1.73 -24.53 -22.24
C GLU A 373 2.05 -25.10 -23.63
N LYS A 374 1.28 -26.10 -24.08
CA LYS A 374 1.34 -26.67 -25.42
C LYS A 374 -0.07 -26.83 -25.97
N ILE A 375 -0.29 -26.46 -27.22
CA ILE A 375 -1.56 -26.62 -27.92
C ILE A 375 -1.32 -27.50 -29.14
N GLU A 376 -1.98 -28.66 -29.19
CA GLU A 376 -1.92 -29.64 -30.29
C GLU A 376 -3.21 -30.44 -30.35
N ASP A 377 -3.64 -30.82 -31.54
CA ASP A 377 -4.77 -31.74 -31.80
C ASP A 377 -6.05 -31.41 -30.99
N ASP A 378 -6.46 -30.16 -31.05
CA ASP A 378 -7.63 -29.65 -30.32
C ASP A 378 -7.55 -29.82 -28.78
N LYS A 379 -6.29 -29.84 -28.25
CA LYS A 379 -6.00 -29.96 -26.82
C LYS A 379 -5.07 -28.85 -26.35
N ILE A 380 -5.23 -28.45 -25.10
CA ILE A 380 -4.29 -27.59 -24.40
C ILE A 380 -3.70 -28.31 -23.19
N SER A 381 -2.38 -28.37 -23.10
CA SER A 381 -1.66 -29.04 -22.02
C SER A 381 -0.86 -28.05 -21.21
N PHE A 382 -0.84 -28.25 -19.90
CA PHE A 382 0.01 -27.55 -18.94
C PHE A 382 0.93 -28.54 -18.26
N SER A 383 2.23 -28.48 -18.55
CA SER A 383 3.25 -29.33 -17.93
C SER A 383 4.01 -28.57 -16.86
N PHE A 384 4.13 -29.13 -15.66
CA PHE A 384 4.73 -28.51 -14.49
C PHE A 384 6.10 -29.12 -14.19
N THR A 385 7.14 -28.30 -14.09
CA THR A 385 8.43 -28.72 -13.53
C THR A 385 8.40 -28.77 -12.00
N SER A 386 7.52 -27.95 -11.38
CA SER A 386 7.21 -28.00 -9.96
C SER A 386 5.82 -27.45 -9.69
N LYS A 387 5.10 -28.05 -8.73
CA LYS A 387 3.78 -27.60 -8.28
C LYS A 387 3.84 -27.21 -6.82
N ARG A 388 3.29 -26.07 -6.46
CA ARG A 388 3.11 -25.64 -5.07
C ARG A 388 1.73 -26.00 -4.52
N GLN A 389 0.75 -26.08 -5.42
CA GLN A 389 -0.63 -26.41 -5.06
C GLN A 389 -1.10 -27.63 -5.84
N ASP A 390 -2.11 -28.31 -5.32
CA ASP A 390 -2.78 -29.38 -6.03
C ASP A 390 -3.66 -28.83 -7.15
N TRP A 391 -3.59 -29.46 -8.34
CA TRP A 391 -4.37 -29.01 -9.50
C TRP A 391 -5.88 -29.12 -9.26
N LEU A 392 -6.34 -30.26 -8.73
CA LEU A 392 -7.77 -30.51 -8.55
C LEU A 392 -8.40 -29.51 -7.59
N GLN A 393 -7.68 -29.14 -6.53
CA GLN A 393 -8.12 -28.08 -5.61
C GLN A 393 -8.19 -26.73 -6.31
N VAL A 394 -7.19 -26.37 -7.12
CA VAL A 394 -7.15 -25.03 -7.73
C VAL A 394 -8.09 -24.93 -8.93
N CYS A 395 -8.25 -25.98 -9.75
CA CYS A 395 -9.11 -25.93 -10.91
C CYS A 395 -10.60 -25.87 -10.53
N SER A 396 -11.00 -26.39 -9.37
CA SER A 396 -12.39 -26.29 -8.87
C SER A 396 -12.88 -24.84 -8.71
N ILE A 397 -11.98 -23.85 -8.72
CA ILE A 397 -12.34 -22.42 -8.80
C ILE A 397 -13.19 -22.10 -10.03
N LEU A 398 -12.91 -22.76 -11.16
CA LEU A 398 -13.60 -22.49 -12.42
C LEU A 398 -14.97 -23.15 -12.52
N GLY A 399 -15.21 -24.18 -11.76
CA GLY A 399 -16.46 -24.93 -11.75
C GLY A 399 -16.29 -26.34 -11.20
N PRO A 400 -17.41 -27.04 -10.96
CA PRO A 400 -17.39 -28.40 -10.42
C PRO A 400 -16.57 -29.38 -11.29
N VAL A 401 -15.84 -30.26 -10.61
CA VAL A 401 -15.03 -31.32 -11.24
C VAL A 401 -15.60 -32.67 -10.86
N VAL A 402 -15.84 -33.52 -11.84
CA VAL A 402 -16.33 -34.88 -11.64
C VAL A 402 -15.34 -35.87 -12.25
N TYR A 403 -14.89 -36.82 -11.45
CA TYR A 403 -14.10 -37.94 -11.94
C TYR A 403 -14.97 -38.85 -12.81
N LYS A 404 -14.45 -39.26 -13.94
CA LYS A 404 -15.02 -40.32 -14.78
C LYS A 404 -14.19 -41.59 -14.57
N GLU A 405 -13.79 -42.24 -15.56
CA GLU A 405 -12.95 -43.43 -15.55
C GLU A 405 -11.64 -43.18 -16.30
N ASN A 406 -10.63 -44.01 -16.08
CA ASN A 406 -9.32 -43.93 -16.75
C ASN A 406 -8.61 -42.57 -16.58
N ASP A 407 -8.62 -42.03 -15.37
CA ASP A 407 -7.99 -40.73 -15.03
C ASP A 407 -8.52 -39.53 -15.83
N VAL A 408 -9.72 -39.65 -16.40
CA VAL A 408 -10.44 -38.57 -17.08
C VAL A 408 -11.39 -37.89 -16.10
N TYR A 409 -11.38 -36.58 -16.12
CA TYR A 409 -12.27 -35.70 -15.35
C TYR A 409 -13.12 -34.89 -16.30
N THR A 410 -14.33 -34.57 -15.87
CA THR A 410 -15.20 -33.60 -16.52
C THR A 410 -15.31 -32.37 -15.63
N GLN A 411 -15.18 -31.20 -16.23
CA GLN A 411 -15.32 -29.90 -15.55
C GLN A 411 -16.31 -29.00 -16.27
N LEU A 412 -17.23 -28.41 -15.50
CA LEU A 412 -18.17 -27.41 -16.00
C LEU A 412 -17.57 -26.01 -15.82
N ILE A 413 -17.16 -25.37 -16.93
CA ILE A 413 -16.61 -24.02 -16.93
C ILE A 413 -17.53 -23.11 -17.74
N ASP A 414 -18.04 -22.03 -17.13
CA ASP A 414 -18.96 -21.08 -17.77
C ASP A 414 -20.12 -21.77 -18.53
N LYS A 415 -20.78 -22.72 -17.87
CA LYS A 415 -21.89 -23.55 -18.42
C LYS A 415 -21.50 -24.46 -19.59
N GLN A 416 -20.21 -24.58 -19.91
CA GLN A 416 -19.72 -25.49 -20.94
C GLN A 416 -18.94 -26.64 -20.28
N GLU A 417 -19.16 -27.86 -20.77
CA GLU A 417 -18.47 -29.04 -20.29
C GLU A 417 -17.17 -29.25 -21.06
N PHE A 418 -16.06 -29.39 -20.31
CA PHE A 418 -14.73 -29.73 -20.80
C PHE A 418 -14.26 -31.01 -20.12
N GLN A 419 -13.46 -31.78 -20.84
CA GLN A 419 -12.78 -32.93 -20.27
C GLN A 419 -11.32 -32.62 -20.07
N PHE A 420 -10.71 -33.23 -19.06
CA PHE A 420 -9.26 -33.20 -18.87
C PHE A 420 -8.75 -34.49 -18.25
N HIS A 421 -7.48 -34.80 -18.46
CA HIS A 421 -6.75 -35.83 -17.75
C HIS A 421 -5.46 -35.32 -17.14
N ILE A 422 -4.97 -36.05 -16.13
CA ILE A 422 -3.72 -35.73 -15.47
C ILE A 422 -2.76 -36.90 -15.73
N THR A 423 -1.60 -36.62 -16.31
CA THR A 423 -0.62 -37.62 -16.74
C THR A 423 0.81 -37.16 -16.40
N GLY A 424 1.77 -38.01 -16.75
CA GLY A 424 3.20 -37.78 -16.57
C GLY A 424 3.71 -38.20 -15.19
N ASP A 425 5.04 -38.23 -15.03
CA ASP A 425 5.69 -38.54 -13.76
C ASP A 425 5.23 -37.56 -12.69
N ALA A 426 4.84 -38.06 -11.52
CA ALA A 426 4.26 -37.27 -10.43
C ALA A 426 3.00 -36.47 -10.82
N ASN A 427 2.20 -36.90 -11.79
CA ASN A 427 0.98 -36.21 -12.26
C ASN A 427 1.24 -34.75 -12.64
N ASN A 428 2.31 -34.50 -13.38
CA ASN A 428 2.79 -33.16 -13.66
C ASN A 428 2.27 -32.51 -14.95
N THR A 429 1.43 -33.23 -15.73
CA THR A 429 0.84 -32.70 -16.96
C THR A 429 -0.67 -32.81 -16.91
N VAL A 430 -1.35 -31.71 -17.20
CA VAL A 430 -2.81 -31.62 -17.29
C VAL A 430 -3.21 -31.19 -18.69
N THR A 431 -4.04 -31.99 -19.34
CA THR A 431 -4.48 -31.76 -20.73
C THR A 431 -5.98 -31.63 -20.80
N TYR A 432 -6.48 -30.52 -21.32
CA TYR A 432 -7.89 -30.21 -21.53
C TYR A 432 -8.29 -30.32 -23.00
N TRP A 433 -9.54 -30.72 -23.24
CA TRP A 433 -10.18 -30.72 -24.55
C TRP A 433 -11.71 -30.54 -24.48
N PRO A 434 -12.40 -30.10 -25.56
CA PRO A 434 -11.83 -29.64 -26.82
C PRO A 434 -11.35 -28.17 -26.73
N TYR A 435 -10.13 -27.89 -27.22
CA TYR A 435 -9.55 -26.54 -27.21
C TYR A 435 -10.32 -25.56 -28.12
N SER A 436 -10.85 -26.05 -29.25
CA SER A 436 -11.62 -25.24 -30.21
C SER A 436 -12.88 -24.59 -29.61
N ARG A 437 -13.41 -25.13 -28.50
CA ARG A 437 -14.54 -24.56 -27.77
C ARG A 437 -14.16 -23.54 -26.70
N MET A 438 -12.85 -23.35 -26.45
CA MET A 438 -12.37 -22.44 -25.41
C MET A 438 -12.25 -21.01 -25.94
N ASP A 439 -13.04 -20.11 -25.40
CA ASP A 439 -12.89 -18.69 -25.67
C ASP A 439 -11.71 -18.07 -24.90
N ARG A 440 -11.46 -16.78 -25.15
CA ARG A 440 -10.36 -16.04 -24.49
C ARG A 440 -10.50 -15.96 -22.97
N PHE A 441 -11.73 -15.99 -22.48
CA PHE A 441 -12.02 -15.92 -21.05
C PHE A 441 -11.64 -17.23 -20.36
N ILE A 442 -12.12 -18.37 -20.88
CA ILE A 442 -11.81 -19.72 -20.40
C ILE A 442 -10.29 -19.94 -20.43
N LEU A 443 -9.62 -19.62 -21.55
CA LEU A 443 -8.17 -19.74 -21.68
C LEU A 443 -7.40 -18.88 -20.67
N SER A 444 -7.83 -17.63 -20.47
CA SER A 444 -7.21 -16.75 -19.47
C SER A 444 -7.33 -17.32 -18.05
N HIS A 445 -8.48 -17.93 -17.73
CA HIS A 445 -8.72 -18.51 -16.42
C HIS A 445 -7.93 -19.82 -16.24
N LEU A 446 -7.89 -20.71 -17.23
CA LEU A 446 -7.06 -21.93 -17.17
C LEU A 446 -5.59 -21.60 -17.00
N ARG A 447 -5.06 -20.61 -17.72
CA ARG A 447 -3.69 -20.09 -17.53
C ARG A 447 -3.48 -19.53 -16.12
N GLY A 448 -4.48 -18.81 -15.59
CA GLY A 448 -4.47 -18.33 -14.22
C GLY A 448 -4.42 -19.44 -13.18
N ILE A 449 -5.16 -20.53 -13.39
CA ILE A 449 -5.11 -21.75 -12.58
C ILE A 449 -3.76 -22.42 -12.67
N ALA A 450 -3.21 -22.59 -13.88
CA ALA A 450 -1.89 -23.19 -14.09
C ALA A 450 -0.79 -22.40 -13.35
N ASN A 451 -0.79 -21.08 -13.52
CA ASN A 451 0.14 -20.21 -12.80
C ASN A 451 -0.06 -20.27 -11.28
N LYS A 452 -1.29 -20.31 -10.80
CA LYS A 452 -1.59 -20.42 -9.36
C LYS A 452 -1.09 -21.76 -8.80
N THR A 453 -1.29 -22.84 -9.53
CA THR A 453 -0.77 -24.18 -9.19
C THR A 453 0.76 -24.18 -9.07
N ALA A 454 1.46 -23.54 -10.01
CA ALA A 454 2.92 -23.50 -10.05
C ALA A 454 3.55 -22.53 -9.05
N TYR A 455 2.98 -21.34 -8.87
CA TYR A 455 3.66 -20.21 -8.21
C TYR A 455 3.00 -19.73 -6.91
N CYS A 456 1.86 -20.30 -6.48
CA CYS A 456 1.20 -19.85 -5.26
C CYS A 456 2.07 -20.15 -4.03
N PHE A 457 2.27 -19.14 -3.19
CA PHE A 457 3.07 -19.23 -1.95
C PHE A 457 2.26 -18.88 -0.70
N GLY A 458 0.93 -18.90 -0.80
CA GLY A 458 0.05 -18.83 0.37
C GLY A 458 -0.16 -17.45 0.97
N CYS A 459 -0.10 -16.36 0.19
CA CYS A 459 -0.21 -14.97 0.69
C CYS A 459 -1.59 -14.56 1.24
N LYS A 460 -2.57 -15.44 1.27
CA LYS A 460 -3.95 -15.22 1.75
C LYS A 460 -4.76 -14.12 1.01
N ALA A 461 -4.25 -13.54 -0.07
CA ALA A 461 -4.97 -12.53 -0.83
C ALA A 461 -6.29 -13.06 -1.42
N CYS A 462 -6.32 -14.31 -1.88
CA CYS A 462 -7.53 -14.96 -2.39
C CYS A 462 -8.56 -15.24 -1.28
N GLU A 463 -8.12 -15.55 -0.06
CA GLU A 463 -8.99 -15.73 1.11
C GLU A 463 -9.72 -14.42 1.45
N VAL A 464 -8.98 -13.31 1.43
CA VAL A 464 -9.57 -11.97 1.67
C VAL A 464 -10.52 -11.54 0.56
N GLN A 465 -10.25 -11.92 -0.70
CA GLN A 465 -11.07 -11.56 -1.86
C GLN A 465 -12.31 -12.44 -2.06
N CYS A 466 -12.42 -13.57 -1.37
CA CYS A 466 -13.56 -14.46 -1.52
C CYS A 466 -14.85 -13.83 -0.94
N PRO A 467 -15.91 -13.60 -1.72
CA PRO A 467 -17.12 -12.96 -1.21
C PRO A 467 -17.95 -13.85 -0.29
N VAL A 468 -17.77 -15.17 -0.39
CA VAL A 468 -18.62 -16.19 0.29
C VAL A 468 -17.86 -17.03 1.31
N ASN A 469 -16.61 -16.64 1.65
CA ASN A 469 -15.77 -17.40 2.60
C ASN A 469 -15.59 -18.89 2.22
N ALA A 470 -15.43 -19.15 0.93
CA ALA A 470 -15.17 -20.50 0.44
C ALA A 470 -13.68 -20.88 0.40
N PHE A 471 -12.79 -19.91 0.57
CA PHE A 471 -11.35 -20.04 0.35
C PHE A 471 -10.59 -19.94 1.68
N THR A 472 -9.70 -20.91 1.93
CA THR A 472 -8.82 -20.91 3.10
C THR A 472 -7.40 -21.27 2.67
N ILE A 473 -6.42 -20.58 3.22
CA ILE A 473 -5.01 -20.93 3.12
C ILE A 473 -4.55 -21.51 4.45
N THR A 474 -4.09 -22.76 4.42
CA THR A 474 -3.56 -23.46 5.61
C THR A 474 -2.27 -22.79 6.11
N GLU A 475 -1.80 -23.14 7.29
CA GLU A 475 -0.52 -22.68 7.85
C GLU A 475 0.67 -23.10 6.97
N THR A 476 0.56 -24.23 6.28
CA THR A 476 1.56 -24.72 5.32
C THR A 476 1.45 -24.05 3.94
N GLY A 477 0.60 -23.03 3.78
CA GLY A 477 0.41 -22.30 2.53
C GLY A 477 -0.43 -23.04 1.47
N LYS A 478 -1.08 -24.15 1.83
CA LYS A 478 -1.90 -24.92 0.89
C LYS A 478 -3.31 -24.35 0.79
N ILE A 479 -3.85 -24.39 -0.43
CA ILE A 479 -5.21 -23.95 -0.74
C ILE A 479 -6.20 -25.06 -0.35
N TYR A 480 -7.26 -24.64 0.32
CA TYR A 480 -8.44 -25.45 0.54
C TYR A 480 -9.67 -24.65 0.12
N ILE A 481 -10.53 -25.24 -0.72
CA ILE A 481 -11.75 -24.61 -1.23
C ILE A 481 -12.95 -25.43 -0.78
N ARG A 482 -13.89 -24.78 -0.12
CA ARG A 482 -15.19 -25.37 0.23
C ARG A 482 -16.11 -25.25 -0.97
N GLU A 483 -16.30 -26.38 -1.67
CA GLU A 483 -17.12 -26.46 -2.88
C GLU A 483 -18.60 -26.14 -2.61
N ASP A 484 -19.10 -26.52 -1.42
CA ASP A 484 -20.45 -26.18 -0.95
C ASP A 484 -20.74 -24.68 -0.84
N LYS A 485 -19.69 -23.86 -0.77
CA LYS A 485 -19.79 -22.39 -0.69
C LYS A 485 -19.28 -21.66 -1.91
N CYS A 486 -18.44 -22.31 -2.70
CA CYS A 486 -17.84 -21.66 -3.86
C CYS A 486 -18.88 -21.35 -4.93
N VAL A 487 -18.97 -20.07 -5.31
CA VAL A 487 -19.86 -19.59 -6.38
C VAL A 487 -19.13 -19.39 -7.71
N HIS A 488 -17.92 -19.90 -7.83
CA HIS A 488 -17.08 -19.88 -9.04
C HIS A 488 -16.89 -18.48 -9.65
N CYS A 489 -16.89 -17.41 -8.81
CA CYS A 489 -16.77 -16.02 -9.27
C CYS A 489 -15.38 -15.63 -9.79
N CYS A 490 -14.39 -16.50 -9.63
CA CYS A 490 -13.00 -16.32 -10.07
C CYS A 490 -12.24 -15.12 -9.46
N ASN A 491 -12.82 -14.39 -8.50
CA ASN A 491 -12.13 -13.26 -7.84
C ASN A 491 -10.79 -13.66 -7.19
N CYS A 492 -10.64 -14.92 -6.78
CA CYS A 492 -9.44 -15.48 -6.17
C CYS A 492 -8.30 -15.75 -7.16
N ILE A 493 -8.51 -15.63 -8.47
CA ILE A 493 -7.49 -15.72 -9.52
C ILE A 493 -7.34 -14.42 -10.33
N GLU A 494 -8.22 -13.44 -10.13
CA GLU A 494 -8.07 -12.12 -10.74
C GLU A 494 -7.08 -11.26 -9.94
N PHE A 495 -6.43 -10.31 -10.63
CA PHE A 495 -5.57 -9.32 -10.02
C PHE A 495 -5.85 -7.94 -10.63
N THR A 496 -6.53 -7.10 -9.86
CA THR A 496 -6.94 -5.77 -10.31
C THR A 496 -6.53 -4.72 -9.27
N ASN A 497 -5.89 -3.64 -9.69
CA ASN A 497 -5.50 -2.52 -8.82
C ASN A 497 -4.71 -2.93 -7.57
N GLY A 498 -3.82 -3.91 -7.69
CA GLY A 498 -3.02 -4.42 -6.57
C GLY A 498 -3.76 -5.35 -5.60
N LYS A 499 -4.95 -5.82 -5.98
CA LYS A 499 -5.77 -6.77 -5.22
C LYS A 499 -5.92 -8.07 -6.00
N GLY A 500 -6.01 -9.21 -5.30
CA GLY A 500 -6.20 -10.52 -5.90
C GLY A 500 -4.94 -11.38 -5.98
N CYS A 501 -4.95 -12.35 -6.88
CA CYS A 501 -3.91 -13.38 -6.95
C CYS A 501 -2.68 -12.91 -7.73
N LEU A 502 -1.57 -12.74 -7.03
CA LEU A 502 -0.27 -12.43 -7.65
C LEU A 502 0.24 -13.59 -8.51
N ALA A 503 0.17 -14.81 -8.02
CA ALA A 503 0.65 -15.98 -8.73
C ALA A 503 -0.07 -16.18 -10.07
N ALA A 504 -1.39 -16.02 -10.10
CA ALA A 504 -2.20 -16.22 -11.30
C ALA A 504 -1.91 -15.22 -12.42
N LYS A 505 -1.55 -13.98 -12.08
CA LYS A 505 -1.51 -12.88 -13.05
C LYS A 505 -0.19 -12.12 -13.18
N SER A 506 0.70 -12.20 -12.19
CA SER A 506 1.90 -11.34 -12.17
C SER A 506 3.24 -12.07 -12.13
N LEU A 507 3.28 -13.36 -11.77
CA LEU A 507 4.51 -14.13 -11.68
C LEU A 507 4.78 -14.99 -12.90
N SER A 508 3.85 -15.14 -13.83
CA SER A 508 4.11 -15.84 -15.08
C SER A 508 5.25 -15.13 -15.83
N VAL A 509 6.33 -15.85 -16.02
CA VAL A 509 7.45 -15.40 -16.86
C VAL A 509 7.11 -15.76 -18.29
N THR A 510 6.86 -14.76 -19.11
CA THR A 510 6.82 -14.94 -20.55
C THR A 510 8.24 -14.92 -21.07
N GLY A 511 8.82 -16.09 -21.23
CA GLY A 511 10.18 -16.27 -21.73
C GLY A 511 10.35 -17.62 -22.39
N GLY A 512 9.57 -17.94 -23.39
CA GLY A 512 9.82 -18.93 -24.41
C GLY A 512 9.67 -18.24 -25.75
N GLU A 513 10.13 -18.83 -26.84
CA GLU A 513 10.09 -18.32 -28.22
C GLU A 513 8.70 -17.88 -28.71
N ASN A 514 7.63 -18.17 -27.94
CA ASN A 514 6.25 -17.71 -28.13
C ASN A 514 5.80 -16.81 -26.96
N GLY A 515 6.59 -15.78 -26.64
CA GLY A 515 6.27 -14.84 -25.55
C GLY A 515 4.89 -14.23 -25.71
N MET A 516 4.03 -14.42 -24.70
CA MET A 516 2.79 -13.66 -24.61
C MET A 516 3.10 -12.17 -24.59
N ASP A 517 2.68 -11.45 -25.63
CA ASP A 517 2.87 -10.00 -25.77
C ASP A 517 2.24 -9.28 -24.58
N LEU A 518 3.08 -8.67 -23.72
CA LEU A 518 2.64 -7.85 -22.58
C LEU A 518 1.74 -6.67 -23.01
N LYS A 519 1.70 -6.31 -24.30
CA LYS A 519 0.75 -5.34 -24.85
C LYS A 519 -0.71 -5.82 -24.74
N GLY A 520 -0.94 -7.12 -24.67
CA GLY A 520 -2.27 -7.69 -24.42
C GLY A 520 -2.80 -7.46 -23.01
N MET A 521 -1.93 -7.40 -21.97
CA MET A 521 -2.35 -7.20 -20.59
C MET A 521 -2.84 -5.77 -20.29
N ASN A 522 -2.39 -4.76 -21.03
CA ASN A 522 -2.86 -3.37 -20.84
C ASN A 522 -4.25 -3.09 -21.42
N ARG A 523 -4.82 -3.99 -22.22
CA ARG A 523 -6.17 -3.79 -22.80
C ARG A 523 -7.32 -4.16 -21.85
N TYR A 524 -7.05 -4.88 -20.75
CA TYR A 524 -8.11 -5.28 -19.80
C TYR A 524 -8.48 -4.21 -18.76
N GLN A 525 -7.83 -3.05 -18.75
CA GLN A 525 -8.18 -1.95 -17.83
C GLN A 525 -9.46 -1.17 -18.22
N HIS A 526 -10.07 -1.44 -19.38
CA HIS A 526 -11.20 -0.65 -19.91
C HIS A 526 -12.52 -1.39 -20.09
N PHE A 527 -12.63 -2.67 -19.75
CA PHE A 527 -13.93 -3.36 -19.84
C PHE A 527 -14.48 -3.67 -18.44
N GLY A 528 -15.26 -2.72 -17.91
CA GLY A 528 -16.24 -2.96 -16.86
C GLY A 528 -17.37 -3.83 -17.41
N LEU A 529 -17.11 -5.10 -17.69
CA LEU A 529 -18.17 -6.03 -18.03
C LEU A 529 -18.88 -6.45 -16.74
N ARG A 530 -20.10 -5.92 -16.56
CA ARG A 530 -21.09 -6.49 -15.63
C ARG A 530 -21.30 -7.95 -16.03
N ARG A 531 -21.05 -8.89 -15.13
CA ARG A 531 -21.31 -10.31 -15.38
C ARG A 531 -22.82 -10.57 -15.16
N PRO A 532 -23.58 -11.09 -16.13
CA PRO A 532 -25.05 -11.25 -16.02
C PRO A 532 -25.52 -12.10 -14.82
N TRP A 533 -24.69 -12.98 -14.28
CA TRP A 533 -25.07 -13.86 -13.17
C TRP A 533 -24.83 -13.26 -11.77
N LEU A 534 -24.10 -12.15 -11.65
CA LEU A 534 -24.06 -11.36 -10.41
C LEU A 534 -25.43 -10.69 -10.15
N GLU A 535 -26.17 -10.32 -11.19
CA GLU A 535 -27.53 -9.79 -11.05
C GLU A 535 -28.47 -10.85 -10.49
N HIS A 536 -28.37 -12.11 -10.95
CA HIS A 536 -29.20 -13.22 -10.44
C HIS A 536 -28.93 -13.60 -8.98
N PHE A 537 -27.73 -13.34 -8.46
CA PHE A 537 -27.40 -13.60 -7.05
C PHE A 537 -27.99 -12.56 -6.09
N PHE A 538 -28.24 -11.33 -6.58
CA PHE A 538 -28.87 -10.27 -5.79
C PHE A 538 -30.41 -10.33 -5.85
N GLU A 539 -30.99 -10.87 -6.90
CA GLU A 539 -32.46 -11.02 -7.05
C GLU A 539 -33.07 -12.07 -6.12
N HIS A 540 -32.29 -13.06 -5.64
CA HIS A 540 -32.83 -14.13 -4.77
C HIS A 540 -32.60 -13.91 -3.27
N LYS A 541 -32.16 -12.74 -2.82
CA LYS A 541 -32.17 -12.31 -1.41
C LYS A 541 -33.12 -11.13 -1.21
N GLU A 542 -34.39 -11.38 -1.28
CA GLU A 542 -35.40 -10.53 -0.66
C GLU A 542 -35.15 -10.51 0.84
N ASN A 543 -34.31 -9.59 1.33
CA ASN A 543 -34.24 -9.00 2.66
C ASN A 543 -32.89 -8.33 2.95
N CYS A 544 -32.26 -7.68 2.00
CA CYS A 544 -31.15 -6.77 2.27
C CYS A 544 -31.23 -5.52 1.40
N PHE A 545 -31.78 -4.47 2.00
CA PHE A 545 -31.63 -3.05 1.64
C PHE A 545 -32.01 -2.60 0.22
N THR A 546 -33.14 -1.93 0.10
CA THR A 546 -33.45 -0.99 -0.97
C THR A 546 -32.33 0.04 -1.12
N MET A 547 -31.51 -0.10 -2.14
CA MET A 547 -30.61 0.96 -2.60
C MET A 547 -31.44 2.03 -3.28
N GLY A 548 -31.42 3.23 -2.69
CA GLY A 548 -31.87 4.44 -3.35
C GLY A 548 -31.07 4.66 -4.64
N SER A 549 -31.76 5.00 -5.71
CA SER A 549 -31.24 5.28 -7.04
C SER A 549 -30.11 6.32 -7.01
N LEU A 550 -28.88 5.89 -7.26
CA LEU A 550 -27.77 6.79 -7.61
C LEU A 550 -27.67 6.84 -9.14
N GLY A 551 -27.93 8.03 -9.65
CA GLY A 551 -27.93 8.34 -11.07
C GLY A 551 -26.60 8.03 -11.74
N THR A 552 -26.70 7.38 -12.88
CA THR A 552 -25.63 7.19 -13.86
C THR A 552 -25.19 8.54 -14.41
N ARG A 553 -23.96 8.99 -14.10
CA ARG A 553 -23.27 9.97 -14.94
C ARG A 553 -22.47 9.22 -15.99
N GLN A 554 -22.88 9.39 -17.24
CA GLN A 554 -22.05 9.12 -18.41
C GLN A 554 -20.89 10.11 -18.42
N TYR A 555 -19.69 9.60 -18.66
CA TYR A 555 -18.55 10.40 -19.09
C TYR A 555 -18.30 10.10 -20.56
N ASP A 556 -18.39 11.15 -21.36
CA ASP A 556 -17.85 11.22 -22.71
C ASP A 556 -16.31 11.21 -22.68
#